data_671dec010ef500de7aa5aef55a4ea527
#
_entry.id   671dec010ef500de7aa5aef55a4ea527
#
_cell.length_a   1.000
_cell.length_b   1.000
_cell.length_c   1.000
_cell.angle_alpha   90.00
_cell.angle_beta   90.00
_cell.angle_gamma   90.00
#
_symmetry.space_group_name_H-M   'P 1'
#
loop_
_entity.id
_entity.type
_entity.pdbx_description
1 polymer ?
#
loop_
_entity_poly.entity_id
_entity_poly.type
_entity_poly.pdbx_seq_one_letter_code
_entity_poly.pdbx_strand_id
1 'polypeptide(L)'
;MCIRDSYDPKWLRENCYTIKNKKKYISPYKLWDSSLEKNLETIQIEHDEIINSEAGLIKWLELLHYTGIAIVKNAPVEKNSGLKVLNRISHTRETFFKTPFEVINIPKPNNSAYTAHAVRNHMDLPWFENPPGYQFLHCLVNSAKGGDSSAVDAFAVADYLRNNEKDVFDILVNTPLKFRDKDYTQEAIRSVHGTAISLTKDGDYNDIRYSIATLDALDCHPDQMDSVYKAHHRFGNLLHDPKFQINFRLEPGDIFSFNNRRLLHGRTEFDPNSGHRHLQGYYMDRDEIIGRLNYLKQN
;
A
#
# COMPACT_ATOMS: atom_id res chain seq x y z
N MET A 1 -2.34 -40.32 -34.43
CA MET A 1 -1.06 -40.34 -33.71
C MET A 1 -1.42 -40.04 -32.26
N CYS A 2 -1.36 -41.05 -31.36
CA CYS A 2 -1.60 -40.77 -29.91
C CYS A 2 -0.31 -40.18 -29.37
N ILE A 3 -0.27 -38.87 -29.18
CA ILE A 3 0.80 -38.22 -28.44
C ILE A 3 0.58 -38.58 -26.97
N ARG A 4 1.48 -39.39 -26.41
CA ARG A 4 1.53 -39.66 -24.98
C ARG A 4 2.41 -38.56 -24.37
N ASP A 5 1.76 -37.53 -23.82
CA ASP A 5 2.49 -36.54 -23.09
C ASP A 5 2.72 -37.05 -21.64
N SER A 6 3.95 -36.89 -21.18
CA SER A 6 4.32 -37.15 -19.79
C SER A 6 4.43 -35.81 -19.07
N TYR A 7 3.72 -35.68 -17.94
CA TYR A 7 3.76 -34.49 -17.10
C TYR A 7 4.54 -34.80 -15.81
N ASP A 8 5.34 -33.82 -15.38
CA ASP A 8 6.00 -33.90 -14.08
C ASP A 8 4.97 -34.02 -12.96
N PRO A 9 5.14 -35.00 -12.02
CA PRO A 9 4.25 -35.15 -10.87
C PRO A 9 4.14 -33.88 -10.01
N LYS A 10 5.17 -33.04 -9.96
CA LYS A 10 5.17 -31.74 -9.27
C LYS A 10 4.22 -30.78 -10.00
N TRP A 11 4.36 -30.69 -11.34
CA TRP A 11 3.48 -29.87 -12.17
C TRP A 11 2.02 -30.29 -12.05
N LEU A 12 1.73 -31.59 -12.08
CA LEU A 12 0.36 -32.12 -11.90
C LEU A 12 -0.24 -31.73 -10.53
N ARG A 13 0.54 -31.78 -9.46
CA ARG A 13 0.12 -31.34 -8.13
C ARG A 13 -0.13 -29.84 -8.04
N GLU A 14 0.73 -29.06 -8.68
CA GLU A 14 0.62 -27.59 -8.71
C GLU A 14 -0.58 -27.13 -9.54
N ASN A 15 -0.97 -27.87 -10.57
CA ASN A 15 -2.09 -27.55 -11.45
C ASN A 15 -3.38 -28.35 -11.10
N CYS A 16 -3.42 -29.02 -9.95
CA CYS A 16 -4.58 -29.76 -9.51
C CYS A 16 -5.76 -28.84 -9.18
N TYR A 17 -6.96 -29.20 -9.63
CA TYR A 17 -8.19 -28.41 -9.47
C TYR A 17 -8.79 -28.40 -8.06
N THR A 18 -8.20 -29.09 -7.09
CA THR A 18 -8.75 -29.15 -5.73
C THR A 18 -8.57 -27.81 -5.00
N ILE A 19 -9.65 -27.33 -4.34
CA ILE A 19 -9.64 -26.12 -3.51
C ILE A 19 -8.53 -26.16 -2.46
N LYS A 20 -8.26 -27.34 -1.88
CA LYS A 20 -7.20 -27.54 -0.89
C LYS A 20 -5.80 -27.25 -1.45
N ASN A 21 -5.53 -27.61 -2.71
CA ASN A 21 -4.25 -27.32 -3.35
C ASN A 21 -4.19 -25.88 -3.82
N LYS A 22 -5.29 -25.32 -4.35
CA LYS A 22 -5.35 -23.88 -4.69
C LYS A 22 -5.12 -22.98 -3.48
N LYS A 23 -5.73 -23.28 -2.32
CA LYS A 23 -5.49 -22.53 -1.07
C LYS A 23 -4.05 -22.64 -0.56
N LYS A 24 -3.29 -23.64 -0.98
CA LYS A 24 -1.87 -23.76 -0.63
C LYS A 24 -1.00 -22.71 -1.30
N TYR A 25 -1.48 -22.11 -2.41
CA TYR A 25 -0.82 -21.02 -3.14
C TYR A 25 -1.40 -19.64 -2.81
N ILE A 26 -2.54 -19.56 -2.15
CA ILE A 26 -3.07 -18.30 -1.62
C ILE A 26 -2.49 -18.17 -0.21
N SER A 27 -1.45 -17.39 -0.13
CA SER A 27 -0.84 -17.10 1.17
C SER A 27 -1.81 -16.27 2.00
N PRO A 28 -2.15 -16.73 3.21
CA PRO A 28 -3.00 -15.94 4.09
C PRO A 28 -2.25 -14.66 4.47
N TYR A 29 -2.86 -13.52 4.20
CA TYR A 29 -2.36 -12.25 4.70
C TYR A 29 -2.29 -12.28 6.23
N LYS A 30 -1.20 -11.79 6.78
CA LYS A 30 -1.04 -11.55 8.22
C LYS A 30 -1.64 -10.18 8.50
N LEU A 31 -2.89 -10.17 8.96
CA LEU A 31 -3.57 -8.94 9.36
C LEU A 31 -2.99 -8.42 10.68
N TRP A 32 -2.97 -7.12 10.83
CA TRP A 32 -2.46 -6.47 12.03
C TRP A 32 -3.31 -5.24 12.43
N ASP A 33 -3.16 -4.80 13.66
CA ASP A 33 -3.79 -3.64 14.27
C ASP A 33 -2.76 -2.81 15.03
N SER A 34 -3.22 -1.90 15.90
CA SER A 34 -2.33 -1.03 16.70
C SER A 34 -1.33 -1.78 17.59
N SER A 35 -1.53 -3.07 17.85
CA SER A 35 -0.58 -3.86 18.64
C SER A 35 0.79 -4.02 17.96
N LEU A 36 0.84 -3.89 16.62
CA LEU A 36 2.09 -3.89 15.85
C LEU A 36 3.02 -2.74 16.24
N GLU A 37 2.49 -1.61 16.73
CA GLU A 37 3.30 -0.47 17.17
C GLU A 37 4.29 -0.83 18.29
N LYS A 38 3.93 -1.81 19.13
CA LYS A 38 4.80 -2.29 20.22
C LYS A 38 5.86 -3.29 19.76
N ASN A 39 5.79 -3.74 18.51
CA ASN A 39 6.65 -4.79 17.95
C ASN A 39 7.16 -4.38 16.55
N LEU A 40 7.49 -3.10 16.36
CA LEU A 40 7.92 -2.57 15.05
C LEU A 40 9.18 -3.27 14.53
N GLU A 41 10.01 -3.85 15.40
CA GLU A 41 11.19 -4.63 15.02
C GLU A 41 10.83 -5.85 14.16
N THR A 42 9.61 -6.37 14.28
CA THR A 42 9.14 -7.54 13.50
C THR A 42 8.94 -7.23 12.01
N ILE A 43 8.79 -5.95 11.67
CA ILE A 43 8.65 -5.46 10.29
C ILE A 43 9.90 -4.73 9.80
N GLN A 44 10.99 -4.74 10.58
CA GLN A 44 12.26 -4.12 10.21
C GLN A 44 13.20 -5.12 9.54
N ILE A 45 14.00 -4.60 8.64
CA ILE A 45 15.08 -5.33 7.97
C ILE A 45 16.23 -4.39 7.63
N GLU A 46 17.46 -4.85 7.79
CA GLU A 46 18.64 -4.07 7.46
C GLU A 46 18.84 -3.94 5.94
N HIS A 47 19.20 -2.74 5.48
CA HIS A 47 19.54 -2.49 4.09
C HIS A 47 20.59 -3.47 3.56
N ASP A 48 21.64 -3.71 4.37
CA ASP A 48 22.74 -4.59 3.96
C ASP A 48 22.34 -6.06 3.86
N GLU A 49 21.35 -6.52 4.65
CA GLU A 49 20.76 -7.86 4.46
C GLU A 49 20.12 -7.99 3.07
N ILE A 50 19.39 -6.97 2.64
CA ILE A 50 18.73 -6.98 1.32
C ILE A 50 19.75 -6.92 0.20
N ILE A 51 20.77 -6.08 0.33
CA ILE A 51 21.76 -5.88 -0.74
C ILE A 51 22.64 -7.11 -0.92
N ASN A 52 23.07 -7.73 0.19
CA ASN A 52 24.15 -8.73 0.18
C ASN A 52 23.65 -10.18 0.15
N SER A 53 22.33 -10.43 0.35
CA SER A 53 21.82 -11.80 0.37
C SER A 53 20.44 -11.93 -0.29
N GLU A 54 20.18 -13.11 -0.89
CA GLU A 54 18.85 -13.46 -1.38
C GLU A 54 17.89 -13.75 -0.22
N ALA A 55 18.39 -14.29 0.89
CA ALA A 55 17.58 -14.53 2.07
C ALA A 55 17.02 -13.22 2.65
N GLY A 56 17.83 -12.16 2.70
CA GLY A 56 17.38 -10.83 3.10
C GLY A 56 16.35 -10.27 2.12
N LEU A 57 16.59 -10.41 0.83
CA LEU A 57 15.62 -10.00 -0.19
C LEU A 57 14.28 -10.76 -0.05
N ILE A 58 14.32 -12.09 0.13
CA ILE A 58 13.12 -12.90 0.36
C ILE A 58 12.37 -12.42 1.60
N LYS A 59 13.06 -12.21 2.73
CA LYS A 59 12.46 -11.72 3.99
C LYS A 59 11.74 -10.39 3.77
N TRP A 60 12.34 -9.44 3.05
CA TRP A 60 11.71 -8.16 2.74
C TRP A 60 10.46 -8.33 1.88
N LEU A 61 10.56 -9.12 0.80
CA LEU A 61 9.42 -9.39 -0.09
C LEU A 61 8.29 -10.14 0.64
N GLU A 62 8.61 -11.04 1.57
CA GLU A 62 7.62 -11.71 2.42
C GLU A 62 6.89 -10.75 3.36
N LEU A 63 7.60 -9.82 4.00
CA LEU A 63 6.97 -8.77 4.80
C LEU A 63 6.00 -7.95 3.94
N LEU A 64 6.44 -7.52 2.75
CA LEU A 64 5.60 -6.76 1.82
C LEU A 64 4.38 -7.56 1.36
N HIS A 65 4.53 -8.84 1.07
CA HIS A 65 3.45 -9.67 0.55
C HIS A 65 2.46 -10.09 1.66
N TYR A 66 2.98 -10.64 2.79
CA TYR A 66 2.13 -11.24 3.83
C TYR A 66 1.62 -10.24 4.84
N THR A 67 2.46 -9.29 5.26
CA THR A 67 2.14 -8.28 6.26
C THR A 67 1.72 -6.96 5.61
N GLY A 68 2.15 -6.73 4.36
CA GLY A 68 1.85 -5.51 3.60
C GLY A 68 2.74 -4.33 3.93
N ILE A 69 3.65 -4.45 4.91
CA ILE A 69 4.49 -3.36 5.43
C ILE A 69 5.88 -3.88 5.78
N ALA A 70 6.89 -3.06 5.52
CA ALA A 70 8.25 -3.24 6.04
C ALA A 70 8.96 -1.89 6.20
N ILE A 71 9.92 -1.80 7.11
CA ILE A 71 10.81 -0.65 7.27
C ILE A 71 12.24 -1.15 7.03
N VAL A 72 12.85 -0.74 5.92
CA VAL A 72 14.27 -0.98 5.69
C VAL A 72 15.05 0.04 6.52
N LYS A 73 16.02 -0.44 7.28
CA LYS A 73 16.86 0.37 8.17
C LYS A 73 18.24 0.60 7.57
N ASN A 74 18.84 1.74 7.91
CA ASN A 74 20.23 2.06 7.60
C ASN A 74 20.60 2.10 6.11
N ALA A 75 19.65 2.45 5.24
CA ALA A 75 19.94 2.76 3.85
C ALA A 75 20.77 4.07 3.74
N PRO A 76 21.66 4.20 2.72
CA PRO A 76 22.38 5.44 2.48
C PRO A 76 21.42 6.62 2.26
N VAL A 77 21.75 7.80 2.80
CA VAL A 77 20.88 9.00 2.76
C VAL A 77 21.11 9.91 1.55
N GLU A 78 21.94 9.49 0.61
CA GLU A 78 22.17 10.26 -0.62
C GLU A 78 20.94 10.18 -1.53
N LYS A 79 20.73 11.24 -2.31
CA LYS A 79 19.68 11.27 -3.33
C LYS A 79 19.79 10.07 -4.26
N ASN A 80 18.67 9.46 -4.56
CA ASN A 80 18.51 8.31 -5.43
C ASN A 80 19.14 6.98 -4.91
N SER A 81 19.73 6.96 -3.73
CA SER A 81 20.32 5.73 -3.16
C SER A 81 19.26 4.63 -2.94
N GLY A 82 18.00 5.01 -2.69
CA GLY A 82 16.87 4.07 -2.61
C GLY A 82 16.69 3.21 -3.88
N LEU A 83 17.04 3.72 -5.07
CA LEU A 83 16.96 2.93 -6.31
C LEU A 83 17.84 1.68 -6.27
N LYS A 84 18.98 1.72 -5.58
CA LYS A 84 19.88 0.58 -5.50
C LYS A 84 19.22 -0.62 -4.83
N VAL A 85 18.50 -0.39 -3.73
CA VAL A 85 17.80 -1.48 -3.02
C VAL A 85 16.55 -1.91 -3.79
N LEU A 86 15.81 -0.98 -4.40
CA LEU A 86 14.62 -1.30 -5.19
C LEU A 86 14.96 -2.11 -6.44
N ASN A 87 16.08 -1.85 -7.09
CA ASN A 87 16.56 -2.61 -8.24
C ASN A 87 16.95 -4.08 -7.91
N ARG A 88 17.03 -4.45 -6.63
CA ARG A 88 17.12 -5.86 -6.22
C ARG A 88 15.82 -6.62 -6.50
N ILE A 89 14.72 -5.90 -6.58
CA ILE A 89 13.41 -6.46 -6.92
C ILE A 89 13.22 -6.38 -8.43
N SER A 90 13.02 -5.16 -8.94
CA SER A 90 12.79 -4.85 -10.35
C SER A 90 12.89 -3.34 -10.59
N HIS A 91 12.45 -2.88 -11.77
CA HIS A 91 12.34 -1.47 -12.10
C HIS A 91 11.21 -0.77 -11.34
N THR A 92 11.39 0.51 -11.04
CA THR A 92 10.36 1.35 -10.45
C THR A 92 9.35 1.80 -11.51
N ARG A 93 8.10 1.96 -11.10
CA ARG A 93 7.04 2.50 -11.95
C ARG A 93 7.14 4.02 -12.02
N GLU A 94 7.33 4.56 -13.20
CA GLU A 94 7.22 6.00 -13.43
C GLU A 94 5.75 6.44 -13.49
N THR A 95 5.45 7.59 -12.87
CA THR A 95 4.16 8.27 -12.96
C THR A 95 4.39 9.71 -13.36
N PHE A 96 3.35 10.52 -13.48
CA PHE A 96 3.50 11.97 -13.73
C PHE A 96 4.25 12.71 -12.62
N PHE A 97 4.43 12.13 -11.43
CA PHE A 97 5.31 12.64 -10.38
C PHE A 97 6.78 12.35 -10.64
N LYS A 98 7.13 11.61 -11.71
CA LYS A 98 8.47 11.06 -12.02
C LYS A 98 8.90 9.97 -11.03
N THR A 99 10.16 9.54 -11.11
CA THR A 99 10.76 8.59 -10.18
C THR A 99 12.25 8.89 -9.99
N PRO A 100 12.72 9.14 -8.77
CA PRO A 100 11.92 9.35 -7.55
C PRO A 100 11.09 10.63 -7.61
N PHE A 101 10.01 10.67 -6.84
CA PHE A 101 9.31 11.92 -6.54
C PHE A 101 9.76 12.46 -5.18
N GLU A 102 9.78 13.77 -5.05
CA GLU A 102 10.24 14.44 -3.83
C GLU A 102 9.06 14.71 -2.90
N VAL A 103 9.20 14.41 -1.61
CA VAL A 103 8.23 14.76 -0.56
C VAL A 103 8.88 15.76 0.39
N ILE A 104 8.72 17.02 0.06
CA ILE A 104 9.28 18.16 0.78
C ILE A 104 8.23 19.25 0.94
N ASN A 105 8.36 20.09 1.97
CA ASN A 105 7.52 21.27 2.08
C ASN A 105 7.97 22.33 1.08
N ILE A 106 7.05 22.78 0.21
CA ILE A 106 7.33 23.79 -0.82
C ILE A 106 6.38 24.98 -0.70
N PRO A 107 6.83 26.19 -1.08
CA PRO A 107 5.93 27.33 -1.23
C PRO A 107 4.88 27.07 -2.32
N LYS A 108 3.60 27.42 -2.06
CA LYS A 108 2.46 27.23 -2.99
C LYS A 108 2.31 25.75 -3.44
N PRO A 109 2.06 24.83 -2.51
CA PRO A 109 1.90 23.44 -2.83
C PRO A 109 0.63 23.19 -3.64
N ASN A 110 0.71 22.28 -4.60
CA ASN A 110 -0.43 21.76 -5.38
C ASN A 110 -0.96 20.42 -4.83
N ASN A 111 -0.28 19.87 -3.81
CA ASN A 111 -0.64 18.61 -3.17
C ASN A 111 -0.42 18.70 -1.66
N SER A 112 -1.25 18.02 -0.87
CA SER A 112 -1.15 17.94 0.60
C SER A 112 0.19 17.35 1.08
N ALA A 113 0.80 16.46 0.32
CA ALA A 113 2.12 15.89 0.63
C ALA A 113 3.24 16.95 0.72
N TYR A 114 3.07 18.07 0.02
CA TYR A 114 4.02 19.19 -0.03
C TYR A 114 3.74 20.28 1.01
N THR A 115 2.80 20.05 1.92
CA THR A 115 2.45 20.97 3.02
C THR A 115 3.03 20.49 4.34
N ALA A 116 3.01 21.34 5.37
CA ALA A 116 3.34 20.98 6.74
C ALA A 116 2.13 20.38 7.51
N HIS A 117 0.92 20.50 6.98
CA HIS A 117 -0.30 20.00 7.62
C HIS A 117 -0.34 18.48 7.71
N ALA A 118 -1.14 17.98 8.64
CA ALA A 118 -1.41 16.55 8.73
C ALA A 118 -2.03 16.01 7.43
N VAL A 119 -1.57 14.84 7.02
CA VAL A 119 -2.14 14.10 5.90
C VAL A 119 -2.85 12.87 6.44
N ARG A 120 -4.16 12.82 6.26
CA ARG A 120 -4.99 11.69 6.71
C ARG A 120 -4.62 10.40 6.00
N ASN A 121 -4.88 9.28 6.65
CA ASN A 121 -4.64 7.95 6.07
C ASN A 121 -5.38 7.80 4.73
N HIS A 122 -4.62 7.49 3.68
CA HIS A 122 -5.07 7.37 2.30
C HIS A 122 -4.19 6.37 1.54
N MET A 123 -4.66 5.91 0.41
CA MET A 123 -3.81 5.29 -0.61
C MET A 123 -3.40 6.34 -1.65
N ASP A 124 -2.27 6.14 -2.27
CA ASP A 124 -1.84 6.98 -3.38
C ASP A 124 -2.51 6.58 -4.70
N LEU A 125 -2.85 7.59 -5.49
CA LEU A 125 -3.37 7.49 -6.86
C LEU A 125 -4.65 6.63 -6.99
N PRO A 126 -5.66 6.79 -6.11
CA PRO A 126 -6.89 6.00 -6.19
C PRO A 126 -7.71 6.26 -7.45
N TRP A 127 -7.45 7.36 -8.16
CA TRP A 127 -8.09 7.73 -9.43
C TRP A 127 -7.45 7.09 -10.66
N PHE A 128 -6.39 6.31 -10.52
CA PHE A 128 -5.84 5.48 -11.58
C PHE A 128 -6.70 4.23 -11.74
N GLU A 129 -6.89 3.78 -12.99
CA GLU A 129 -7.50 2.48 -13.28
C GLU A 129 -6.72 1.37 -12.58
N ASN A 130 -5.39 1.38 -12.76
CA ASN A 130 -4.46 0.52 -12.05
C ASN A 130 -3.55 1.35 -11.15
N PRO A 131 -3.89 1.56 -9.85
CA PRO A 131 -3.01 2.26 -8.92
C PRO A 131 -1.68 1.52 -8.73
N PRO A 132 -0.59 2.20 -8.33
CA PRO A 132 0.65 1.54 -7.97
C PRO A 132 0.43 0.42 -6.94
N GLY A 133 1.10 -0.70 -7.14
CA GLY A 133 1.00 -1.84 -6.23
C GLY A 133 1.66 -1.58 -4.89
N TYR A 134 2.87 -1.04 -4.93
CA TYR A 134 3.68 -0.75 -3.75
C TYR A 134 4.26 0.66 -3.82
N GLN A 135 4.45 1.23 -2.63
CA GLN A 135 5.10 2.52 -2.44
C GLN A 135 6.26 2.38 -1.46
N PHE A 136 7.29 3.17 -1.71
CA PHE A 136 8.50 3.23 -0.90
C PHE A 136 8.81 4.68 -0.60
N LEU A 137 8.90 5.04 0.67
CA LEU A 137 9.22 6.39 1.14
C LEU A 137 10.57 6.35 1.87
N HIS A 138 11.61 6.79 1.17
CA HIS A 138 12.98 6.84 1.68
C HIS A 138 13.21 8.15 2.40
N CYS A 139 13.49 8.10 3.68
CA CYS A 139 13.77 9.25 4.52
C CYS A 139 15.23 9.70 4.35
N LEU A 140 15.44 10.86 3.76
CA LEU A 140 16.77 11.48 3.62
C LEU A 140 17.07 12.41 4.78
N VAL A 141 16.07 13.18 5.23
CA VAL A 141 16.19 14.14 6.34
C VAL A 141 14.86 14.17 7.10
N ASN A 142 14.90 14.11 8.42
CA ASN A 142 13.71 14.25 9.26
C ASN A 142 14.07 14.90 10.63
N SER A 143 14.55 16.13 10.60
CA SER A 143 14.91 16.90 11.81
C SER A 143 13.79 17.80 12.33
N ALA A 144 12.69 17.96 11.59
CA ALA A 144 11.53 18.74 12.01
C ALA A 144 10.79 18.09 13.19
N LYS A 145 10.19 18.90 14.05
CA LYS A 145 9.32 18.43 15.15
C LYS A 145 7.95 18.01 14.58
N GLY A 146 7.46 16.81 14.93
CA GLY A 146 6.28 16.19 14.36
C GLY A 146 6.60 15.51 13.01
N GLY A 147 5.59 15.30 12.19
CA GLY A 147 5.74 14.63 10.90
C GLY A 147 5.90 13.11 11.01
N ASP A 148 5.43 12.53 12.11
CA ASP A 148 5.44 11.09 12.32
C ASP A 148 4.52 10.42 11.29
N SER A 149 4.96 9.28 10.76
CA SER A 149 4.19 8.49 9.82
C SER A 149 3.10 7.70 10.54
N SER A 150 1.97 7.54 9.90
CA SER A 150 0.91 6.63 10.35
C SER A 150 0.64 5.58 9.28
N ALA A 151 0.19 4.40 9.70
CA ALA A 151 -0.25 3.34 8.82
C ALA A 151 -1.41 2.56 9.40
N VAL A 152 -2.28 2.06 8.51
CA VAL A 152 -3.43 1.22 8.84
C VAL A 152 -3.49 0.05 7.87
N ASP A 153 -3.63 -1.17 8.41
CA ASP A 153 -3.97 -2.33 7.59
C ASP A 153 -5.46 -2.30 7.25
N ALA A 154 -5.79 -1.76 6.10
CA ALA A 154 -7.18 -1.64 5.70
C ALA A 154 -7.83 -3.01 5.38
N PHE A 155 -7.05 -4.08 5.17
CA PHE A 155 -7.59 -5.44 5.13
C PHE A 155 -8.06 -5.90 6.52
N ALA A 156 -7.36 -5.51 7.60
CA ALA A 156 -7.81 -5.81 8.97
C ALA A 156 -9.12 -5.06 9.29
N VAL A 157 -9.25 -3.80 8.83
CA VAL A 157 -10.50 -3.04 8.98
C VAL A 157 -11.63 -3.68 8.15
N ALA A 158 -11.34 -4.11 6.92
CA ALA A 158 -12.31 -4.81 6.08
C ALA A 158 -12.74 -6.15 6.70
N ASP A 159 -11.82 -6.86 7.33
CA ASP A 159 -12.11 -8.12 8.05
C ASP A 159 -13.00 -7.88 9.27
N TYR A 160 -12.71 -6.80 10.02
CA TYR A 160 -13.59 -6.38 11.12
C TYR A 160 -15.02 -6.11 10.63
N LEU A 161 -15.18 -5.36 9.53
CA LEU A 161 -16.50 -5.07 8.96
C LEU A 161 -17.18 -6.36 8.46
N ARG A 162 -16.46 -7.24 7.78
CA ARG A 162 -17.00 -8.51 7.29
C ARG A 162 -17.59 -9.35 8.42
N ASN A 163 -16.93 -9.35 9.57
CA ASN A 163 -17.31 -10.19 10.71
C ASN A 163 -18.33 -9.55 11.66
N ASN A 164 -18.41 -8.21 11.71
CA ASN A 164 -19.19 -7.48 12.72
C ASN A 164 -20.28 -6.58 12.13
N GLU A 165 -20.11 -6.10 10.89
CA GLU A 165 -20.98 -5.09 10.26
C GLU A 165 -21.20 -5.46 8.78
N LYS A 166 -21.78 -6.64 8.56
CA LYS A 166 -21.87 -7.24 7.22
C LYS A 166 -22.58 -6.35 6.19
N ASP A 167 -23.62 -5.63 6.59
CA ASP A 167 -24.36 -4.75 5.67
C ASP A 167 -23.47 -3.60 5.17
N VAL A 168 -22.64 -3.03 6.05
CA VAL A 168 -21.65 -2.02 5.70
C VAL A 168 -20.62 -2.61 4.75
N PHE A 169 -20.09 -3.79 5.07
CA PHE A 169 -19.12 -4.51 4.25
C PHE A 169 -19.66 -4.79 2.84
N ASP A 170 -20.87 -5.31 2.75
CA ASP A 170 -21.50 -5.66 1.45
C ASP A 170 -21.71 -4.42 0.57
N ILE A 171 -22.08 -3.26 1.13
CA ILE A 171 -22.17 -2.00 0.40
C ILE A 171 -20.79 -1.60 -0.15
N LEU A 172 -19.74 -1.66 0.66
CA LEU A 172 -18.38 -1.25 0.26
C LEU A 172 -17.76 -2.16 -0.79
N VAL A 173 -18.18 -3.43 -0.84
CA VAL A 173 -17.73 -4.41 -1.85
C VAL A 173 -18.51 -4.27 -3.15
N ASN A 174 -19.82 -3.96 -3.08
CA ASN A 174 -20.69 -4.06 -4.25
C ASN A 174 -21.00 -2.71 -4.91
N THR A 175 -20.76 -1.57 -4.23
CA THR A 175 -21.07 -0.24 -4.77
C THR A 175 -19.80 0.46 -5.24
N PRO A 176 -19.63 0.67 -6.56
CA PRO A 176 -18.52 1.46 -7.07
C PRO A 176 -18.64 2.93 -6.63
N LEU A 177 -17.52 3.47 -6.17
CA LEU A 177 -17.35 4.88 -5.86
C LEU A 177 -16.52 5.53 -6.95
N LYS A 178 -16.72 6.83 -7.20
CA LYS A 178 -15.95 7.59 -8.16
C LYS A 178 -14.81 8.31 -7.46
N PHE A 179 -13.60 8.09 -7.95
CA PHE A 179 -12.39 8.81 -7.52
C PHE A 179 -11.93 9.69 -8.65
N ARG A 180 -11.63 10.95 -8.35
CA ARG A 180 -11.24 11.94 -9.37
C ARG A 180 -10.09 12.81 -8.89
N ASP A 181 -9.17 13.06 -9.81
CA ASP A 181 -8.11 14.06 -9.70
C ASP A 181 -8.28 15.13 -10.77
N LYS A 182 -8.05 16.38 -10.39
CA LYS A 182 -8.06 17.53 -11.29
C LYS A 182 -6.72 18.25 -11.13
N ASP A 183 -5.78 17.93 -11.98
CA ASP A 183 -4.48 18.58 -12.02
C ASP A 183 -4.39 19.52 -13.22
N TYR A 184 -4.67 20.78 -12.97
CA TYR A 184 -4.58 21.81 -14.00
C TYR A 184 -3.14 22.13 -14.40
N THR A 185 -2.14 21.75 -13.60
CA THR A 185 -0.72 21.93 -13.94
C THR A 185 -0.25 20.87 -14.94
N GLN A 186 -0.90 19.72 -14.95
CA GLN A 186 -0.69 18.62 -15.90
C GLN A 186 -1.71 18.62 -17.05
N GLU A 187 -2.59 19.62 -17.10
CA GLU A 187 -3.68 19.72 -18.07
C GLU A 187 -4.51 18.41 -18.15
N ALA A 188 -4.74 17.77 -16.99
CA ALA A 188 -5.37 16.46 -16.92
C ALA A 188 -6.47 16.39 -15.86
N ILE A 189 -7.58 15.76 -16.23
CA ILE A 189 -8.64 15.33 -15.32
C ILE A 189 -8.74 13.81 -15.44
N ARG A 190 -8.44 13.10 -14.36
CA ARG A 190 -8.45 11.63 -14.32
C ARG A 190 -9.57 11.18 -13.39
N SER A 191 -10.28 10.14 -13.77
CA SER A 191 -11.29 9.56 -12.90
C SER A 191 -11.48 8.07 -13.16
N VAL A 192 -11.88 7.34 -12.12
CA VAL A 192 -12.19 5.93 -12.20
C VAL A 192 -13.34 5.60 -11.25
N HIS A 193 -14.12 4.59 -11.60
CA HIS A 193 -15.05 3.95 -10.68
C HIS A 193 -14.43 2.67 -10.14
N GLY A 194 -14.52 2.47 -8.84
CA GLY A 194 -14.04 1.26 -8.17
C GLY A 194 -14.65 1.10 -6.78
N THR A 195 -14.78 -0.14 -6.31
CA THR A 195 -15.29 -0.43 -4.98
C THR A 195 -14.25 -0.06 -3.91
N ALA A 196 -14.71 0.36 -2.74
CA ALA A 196 -13.81 0.66 -1.62
C ALA A 196 -13.06 -0.59 -1.13
N ILE A 197 -13.70 -1.75 -1.21
CA ILE A 197 -13.11 -3.06 -0.91
C ILE A 197 -13.31 -3.94 -2.13
N SER A 198 -12.23 -4.48 -2.68
CA SER A 198 -12.25 -5.43 -3.78
C SER A 198 -11.85 -6.82 -3.30
N LEU A 199 -12.56 -7.83 -3.78
CA LEU A 199 -12.30 -9.23 -3.45
C LEU A 199 -11.85 -10.00 -4.68
N THR A 200 -11.07 -11.06 -4.46
CA THR A 200 -10.79 -12.07 -5.47
C THR A 200 -12.06 -12.91 -5.72
N LYS A 201 -12.07 -13.70 -6.81
CA LYS A 201 -13.15 -14.66 -7.09
C LYS A 201 -13.40 -15.69 -5.95
N ASP A 202 -12.38 -15.93 -5.13
CA ASP A 202 -12.43 -16.89 -4.02
C ASP A 202 -12.83 -16.20 -2.70
N GLY A 203 -13.11 -14.88 -2.73
CA GLY A 203 -13.56 -14.08 -1.59
C GLY A 203 -12.46 -13.53 -0.69
N ASP A 204 -11.19 -13.68 -1.07
CA ASP A 204 -10.06 -13.08 -0.36
C ASP A 204 -9.95 -11.57 -0.67
N TYR A 205 -9.32 -10.80 0.21
CA TYR A 205 -9.07 -9.38 -0.03
C TYR A 205 -8.09 -9.21 -1.21
N ASN A 206 -8.45 -8.34 -2.15
CA ASN A 206 -7.62 -8.03 -3.31
C ASN A 206 -7.07 -6.61 -3.22
N ASP A 207 -7.94 -5.61 -3.09
CA ASP A 207 -7.57 -4.21 -3.04
C ASP A 207 -8.46 -3.42 -2.10
N ILE A 208 -7.90 -2.36 -1.54
CA ILE A 208 -8.62 -1.25 -0.91
C ILE A 208 -8.44 -0.01 -1.78
N ARG A 209 -9.52 0.75 -1.96
CA ARG A 209 -9.49 2.04 -2.63
C ARG A 209 -10.12 3.09 -1.71
N TYR A 210 -9.28 3.96 -1.15
CA TYR A 210 -9.72 4.98 -0.20
C TYR A 210 -8.81 6.21 -0.20
N SER A 211 -9.43 7.36 -0.44
CA SER A 211 -8.87 8.67 -0.17
C SER A 211 -10.02 9.68 -0.13
N ILE A 212 -10.23 10.32 1.02
CA ILE A 212 -11.30 11.31 1.17
C ILE A 212 -11.07 12.56 0.29
N ALA A 213 -9.80 12.87 0.00
CA ALA A 213 -9.44 14.05 -0.79
C ALA A 213 -9.82 13.91 -2.28
N THR A 214 -10.01 12.70 -2.76
CA THR A 214 -10.23 12.38 -4.18
C THR A 214 -11.55 11.67 -4.45
N LEU A 215 -12.31 11.37 -3.38
CA LEU A 215 -13.67 10.86 -3.52
C LEU A 215 -14.52 11.94 -4.19
N ASP A 216 -15.11 11.61 -5.32
CA ASP A 216 -16.04 12.48 -6.06
C ASP A 216 -17.48 12.31 -5.54
N ALA A 217 -18.41 13.09 -6.08
CA ALA A 217 -19.83 12.90 -5.83
C ALA A 217 -20.25 11.46 -6.13
N LEU A 218 -21.14 10.92 -5.30
CA LEU A 218 -21.65 9.57 -5.52
C LEU A 218 -22.42 9.49 -6.84
N ASP A 219 -22.16 8.42 -7.57
CA ASP A 219 -22.81 8.08 -8.82
C ASP A 219 -23.55 6.74 -8.65
N CYS A 220 -24.59 6.76 -7.82
CA CYS A 220 -25.44 5.62 -7.51
C CYS A 220 -26.91 6.04 -7.51
N HIS A 221 -27.83 5.05 -7.46
CA HIS A 221 -29.26 5.36 -7.41
C HIS A 221 -29.58 6.23 -6.18
N PRO A 222 -30.46 7.27 -6.30
CA PRO A 222 -30.79 8.17 -5.19
C PRO A 222 -31.19 7.46 -3.90
N ASP A 223 -31.95 6.36 -3.99
CA ASP A 223 -32.40 5.59 -2.82
C ASP A 223 -31.25 4.89 -2.07
N GLN A 224 -30.08 4.74 -2.71
CA GLN A 224 -28.89 4.11 -2.14
C GLN A 224 -27.92 5.13 -1.52
N MET A 225 -28.03 6.42 -1.87
CA MET A 225 -27.03 7.44 -1.51
C MET A 225 -26.79 7.48 -0.01
N ASP A 226 -27.85 7.50 0.81
CA ASP A 226 -27.74 7.60 2.25
C ASP A 226 -26.99 6.38 2.86
N SER A 227 -27.32 5.18 2.40
CA SER A 227 -26.66 3.96 2.86
C SER A 227 -25.21 3.89 2.43
N VAL A 228 -24.88 4.33 1.20
CA VAL A 228 -23.50 4.37 0.69
C VAL A 228 -22.66 5.40 1.44
N TYR A 229 -23.19 6.62 1.70
CA TYR A 229 -22.50 7.61 2.51
C TYR A 229 -22.25 7.11 3.94
N LYS A 230 -23.24 6.50 4.59
CA LYS A 230 -23.10 5.92 5.92
C LYS A 230 -22.04 4.83 5.96
N ALA A 231 -22.04 3.92 4.97
CA ALA A 231 -21.06 2.84 4.87
C ALA A 231 -19.64 3.39 4.67
N HIS A 232 -19.47 4.34 3.74
CA HIS A 232 -18.17 4.97 3.49
C HIS A 232 -17.68 5.77 4.70
N HIS A 233 -18.56 6.51 5.37
CA HIS A 233 -18.23 7.25 6.59
C HIS A 233 -17.83 6.30 7.73
N ARG A 234 -18.56 5.18 7.90
CA ARG A 234 -18.22 4.15 8.89
C ARG A 234 -16.85 3.55 8.63
N PHE A 235 -16.57 3.21 7.36
CA PHE A 235 -15.25 2.72 6.95
C PHE A 235 -14.16 3.76 7.26
N GLY A 236 -14.37 5.02 6.89
CA GLY A 236 -13.44 6.11 7.19
C GLY A 236 -13.17 6.28 8.68
N ASN A 237 -14.19 6.18 9.53
CA ASN A 237 -14.03 6.25 10.98
C ASN A 237 -13.15 5.11 11.51
N LEU A 238 -13.34 3.88 11.03
CA LEU A 238 -12.51 2.75 11.42
C LEU A 238 -11.07 2.88 10.93
N LEU A 239 -10.87 3.39 9.71
CA LEU A 239 -9.54 3.64 9.15
C LEU A 239 -8.74 4.75 9.89
N HIS A 240 -9.41 5.51 10.75
CA HIS A 240 -8.80 6.53 11.60
C HIS A 240 -8.94 6.21 13.10
N ASP A 241 -9.47 5.01 13.43
CA ASP A 241 -9.58 4.57 14.81
C ASP A 241 -8.18 4.17 15.33
N PRO A 242 -7.73 4.73 16.47
CA PRO A 242 -6.45 4.35 17.08
C PRO A 242 -6.26 2.85 17.30
N LYS A 243 -7.33 2.08 17.38
CA LYS A 243 -7.30 0.61 17.49
C LYS A 243 -6.62 -0.06 16.28
N PHE A 244 -6.74 0.53 15.10
CA PHE A 244 -6.21 -0.05 13.86
C PHE A 244 -4.95 0.68 13.35
N GLN A 245 -4.62 1.84 13.92
CA GLN A 245 -3.54 2.68 13.46
C GLN A 245 -2.27 2.45 14.25
N ILE A 246 -1.14 2.40 13.56
CA ILE A 246 0.19 2.53 14.15
C ILE A 246 0.80 3.87 13.77
N ASN A 247 1.64 4.41 14.66
CA ASN A 247 2.41 5.62 14.42
C ASN A 247 3.88 5.33 14.69
N PHE A 248 4.73 5.90 13.84
CA PHE A 248 6.17 5.73 13.97
C PHE A 248 6.92 6.88 13.31
N ARG A 249 8.10 7.15 13.80
CA ARG A 249 8.98 8.15 13.21
C ARG A 249 9.95 7.46 12.25
N LEU A 250 10.08 8.02 11.05
CA LEU A 250 11.14 7.62 10.11
C LEU A 250 12.41 8.40 10.45
N GLU A 251 13.47 7.69 10.64
CA GLU A 251 14.82 8.27 10.80
C GLU A 251 15.52 8.35 9.43
N PRO A 252 16.50 9.26 9.26
CA PRO A 252 17.31 9.28 8.04
C PRO A 252 17.91 7.90 7.75
N GLY A 253 17.75 7.40 6.53
CA GLY A 253 18.14 6.06 6.12
C GLY A 253 17.05 5.01 6.25
N ASP A 254 15.87 5.35 6.78
CA ASP A 254 14.73 4.43 6.77
C ASP A 254 14.02 4.47 5.42
N ILE A 255 13.59 3.30 4.91
CA ILE A 255 12.69 3.20 3.77
C ILE A 255 11.39 2.53 4.23
N PHE A 256 10.33 3.33 4.38
CA PHE A 256 8.99 2.84 4.64
C PHE A 256 8.42 2.25 3.35
N SER A 257 8.25 0.93 3.35
CA SER A 257 7.85 0.12 2.19
C SER A 257 6.49 -0.51 2.47
N PHE A 258 5.53 -0.35 1.58
CA PHE A 258 4.18 -0.88 1.84
C PHE A 258 3.38 -1.17 0.58
N ASN A 259 2.43 -2.11 0.72
CA ASN A 259 1.41 -2.41 -0.30
C ASN A 259 0.38 -1.27 -0.33
N ASN A 260 0.48 -0.38 -1.30
CA ASN A 260 -0.39 0.77 -1.47
C ASN A 260 -1.86 0.40 -1.74
N ARG A 261 -2.12 -0.84 -2.18
CA ARG A 261 -3.47 -1.34 -2.45
C ARG A 261 -4.07 -2.11 -1.26
N ARG A 262 -3.38 -2.12 -0.12
CA ARG A 262 -3.82 -2.73 1.14
C ARG A 262 -3.72 -1.76 2.30
N LEU A 263 -2.59 -1.07 2.42
CA LEU A 263 -2.34 -0.12 3.50
C LEU A 263 -2.80 1.28 3.11
N LEU A 264 -3.30 1.97 4.12
CA LEU A 264 -3.42 3.42 4.08
C LEU A 264 -2.31 4.00 4.93
N HIS A 265 -1.72 5.07 4.41
CA HIS A 265 -0.66 5.78 5.07
C HIS A 265 -1.01 7.25 5.28
N GLY A 266 -0.41 7.85 6.27
CA GLY A 266 -0.62 9.24 6.61
C GLY A 266 0.59 9.82 7.34
N ARG A 267 0.41 11.05 7.80
CA ARG A 267 1.45 11.78 8.50
C ARG A 267 0.84 12.80 9.44
N THR A 268 1.39 12.93 10.63
CA THR A 268 1.05 14.03 11.53
C THR A 268 1.55 15.37 11.00
N GLU A 269 1.00 16.45 11.49
CA GLU A 269 1.52 17.81 11.24
C GLU A 269 2.96 17.94 11.75
N PHE A 270 3.76 18.79 11.11
CA PHE A 270 5.09 19.13 11.58
C PHE A 270 5.34 20.64 11.53
N ASP A 271 6.25 21.12 12.37
CA ASP A 271 6.65 22.53 12.37
C ASP A 271 7.80 22.74 11.36
N PRO A 272 7.54 23.42 10.23
CA PRO A 272 8.54 23.66 9.19
C PRO A 272 9.68 24.59 9.63
N ASN A 273 9.50 25.32 10.75
CA ASN A 273 10.52 26.21 11.30
C ASN A 273 11.46 25.48 12.28
N SER A 274 11.12 24.28 12.72
CA SER A 274 11.90 23.51 13.69
C SER A 274 13.01 22.65 13.05
N GLY A 275 13.00 22.49 11.73
CA GLY A 275 13.95 21.65 11.01
C GLY A 275 13.50 21.29 9.61
N HIS A 276 14.19 20.37 8.98
CA HIS A 276 13.94 19.95 7.61
C HIS A 276 13.32 18.54 7.57
N ARG A 277 12.42 18.32 6.60
CA ARG A 277 11.86 17.02 6.28
C ARG A 277 11.92 16.78 4.78
N HIS A 278 12.61 15.71 4.38
CA HIS A 278 12.81 15.38 2.98
C HIS A 278 12.77 13.85 2.80
N LEU A 279 11.79 13.36 2.07
CA LEU A 279 11.72 11.98 1.65
C LEU A 279 11.73 11.90 0.12
N GLN A 280 12.26 10.80 -0.40
CA GLN A 280 12.08 10.41 -1.80
C GLN A 280 11.10 9.24 -1.89
N GLY A 281 10.10 9.38 -2.77
CA GLY A 281 9.09 8.38 -3.00
C GLY A 281 9.32 7.62 -4.30
N TYR A 282 8.95 6.33 -4.28
CA TYR A 282 9.01 5.44 -5.44
C TYR A 282 7.76 4.57 -5.48
N TYR A 283 7.36 4.21 -6.68
CA TYR A 283 6.29 3.22 -6.89
C TYR A 283 6.83 1.98 -7.61
N MET A 284 6.15 0.85 -7.38
CA MET A 284 6.40 -0.40 -8.09
C MET A 284 5.08 -1.14 -8.31
N ASP A 285 4.96 -1.84 -9.41
CA ASP A 285 3.77 -2.64 -9.67
C ASP A 285 3.74 -3.92 -8.82
N ARG A 286 2.54 -4.40 -8.53
CA ARG A 286 2.33 -5.62 -7.72
C ARG A 286 3.01 -6.83 -8.33
N ASP A 287 2.95 -6.93 -9.66
CA ASP A 287 3.49 -8.06 -10.42
C ASP A 287 5.00 -8.21 -10.22
N GLU A 288 5.72 -7.10 -10.08
CA GLU A 288 7.17 -7.11 -9.85
C GLU A 288 7.54 -7.70 -8.49
N ILE A 289 6.83 -7.31 -7.42
CA ILE A 289 7.06 -7.82 -6.07
C ILE A 289 6.72 -9.32 -5.99
N ILE A 290 5.52 -9.67 -6.46
CA ILE A 290 5.03 -11.06 -6.38
C ILE A 290 5.82 -11.97 -7.31
N GLY A 291 6.09 -11.51 -8.53
CA GLY A 291 6.89 -12.27 -9.52
C GLY A 291 8.30 -12.57 -8.99
N ARG A 292 8.97 -11.55 -8.41
CA ARG A 292 10.31 -11.74 -7.84
C ARG A 292 10.29 -12.68 -6.64
N LEU A 293 9.33 -12.55 -5.73
CA LEU A 293 9.19 -13.45 -4.59
C LEU A 293 8.97 -14.90 -5.02
N ASN A 294 8.06 -15.12 -5.98
CA ASN A 294 7.76 -16.44 -6.49
C ASN A 294 8.99 -17.10 -7.15
N TYR A 295 9.75 -16.33 -7.94
CA TYR A 295 10.97 -16.79 -8.56
C TYR A 295 12.01 -17.24 -7.52
N LEU A 296 12.27 -16.40 -6.52
CA LEU A 296 13.25 -16.69 -5.46
C LEU A 296 12.87 -17.88 -4.58
N LYS A 297 11.58 -18.19 -4.44
CA LYS A 297 11.10 -19.34 -3.66
C LYS A 297 11.11 -20.66 -4.42
N GLN A 298 11.28 -20.62 -5.73
CA GLN A 298 11.34 -21.83 -6.57
C GLN A 298 12.76 -22.33 -6.79
N ASN A 299 13.75 -21.46 -6.60
CA ASN A 299 15.18 -21.75 -6.73
C ASN A 299 15.82 -21.84 -5.34
#